data_3ea9c8bb7a61ccbcf3bc9e65f81bbd0b
#
_entry.id   3ea9c8bb7a61ccbcf3bc9e65f81bbd0b
#
_cell.length_a   1.000
_cell.length_b   1.000
_cell.length_c   1.000
_cell.angle_alpha   90.00
_cell.angle_beta   90.00
_cell.angle_gamma   90.00
#
_symmetry.space_group_name_H-M   'P 1'
#
loop_
_entity.id
_entity.type
_entity.pdbx_description
1 polymer ?
#
loop_
_entity_poly.entity_id
_entity_poly.type
_entity_poly.pdbx_seq_one_letter_code
_entity_poly.pdbx_strand_id
1 'polypeptide(L)'
;EQEEDQLAIEEKQSEIINAKNEVVAIQKEEENKRNELLALQREKKNTVIALEENSEKINGKIAEIEEHNKELEAELDRIINNVSGSNGSGGNLVTESGFLRPISGRITSNYAYRVNPVTGEYKLHKGIDYAGNYGDPIKASKSGVVEYSGWISGYGNTIILGHGNGVQTLYPHAQTLNVSVGEKVSQGDVIATVGSTGNSTGPHLHFEIRINGQPVDPLQY
;
A
#
# COMPACT_ATOMS: atom_id res chain seq x y z
N GLU A 1 -90.76 -6.78 19.60
CA GLU A 1 -89.92 -7.95 20.01
C GLU A 1 -89.43 -8.71 18.74
N GLN A 2 -90.31 -9.19 17.81
CA GLN A 2 -89.82 -9.90 16.57
C GLN A 2 -89.12 -8.99 15.57
N GLU A 3 -89.51 -7.72 15.41
CA GLU A 3 -88.86 -6.76 14.55
C GLU A 3 -87.51 -6.31 15.14
N GLU A 4 -87.35 -6.16 16.42
CA GLU A 4 -86.13 -5.82 17.14
C GLU A 4 -85.08 -6.95 17.02
N ASP A 5 -85.55 -8.21 17.15
CA ASP A 5 -84.70 -9.39 17.00
C ASP A 5 -84.19 -9.51 15.53
N GLN A 6 -84.98 -9.14 14.51
CA GLN A 6 -84.67 -9.18 13.13
C GLN A 6 -83.58 -8.13 12.79
N LEU A 7 -83.75 -6.89 13.26
CA LEU A 7 -82.81 -5.79 13.15
C LEU A 7 -81.44 -6.16 13.79
N ALA A 8 -81.46 -6.75 14.99
CA ALA A 8 -80.21 -7.16 15.65
C ALA A 8 -79.47 -8.27 14.90
N ILE A 9 -80.21 -9.19 14.23
CA ILE A 9 -79.59 -10.21 13.35
C ILE A 9 -78.96 -9.59 12.09
N GLU A 10 -79.61 -8.65 11.46
CA GLU A 10 -79.11 -7.94 10.27
C GLU A 10 -77.83 -7.11 10.60
N GLU A 11 -77.81 -6.45 11.72
CA GLU A 11 -76.66 -5.70 12.23
C GLU A 11 -75.46 -6.62 12.48
N LYS A 12 -75.65 -7.75 13.15
CA LYS A 12 -74.61 -8.76 13.36
C LYS A 12 -74.14 -9.40 12.06
N GLN A 13 -75.01 -9.64 11.09
CA GLN A 13 -74.62 -10.15 9.79
C GLN A 13 -73.73 -9.14 9.03
N SER A 14 -74.04 -7.85 9.11
CA SER A 14 -73.21 -6.78 8.51
C SER A 14 -71.85 -6.72 9.19
N GLU A 15 -71.77 -6.78 10.52
CA GLU A 15 -70.49 -6.83 11.26
C GLU A 15 -69.64 -8.05 10.85
N ILE A 16 -70.24 -9.22 10.72
CA ILE A 16 -69.53 -10.46 10.28
C ILE A 16 -69.01 -10.30 8.85
N ILE A 17 -69.78 -9.71 7.94
CA ILE A 17 -69.35 -9.47 6.57
C ILE A 17 -68.16 -8.49 6.52
N ASN A 18 -68.23 -7.43 7.32
CA ASN A 18 -67.13 -6.44 7.41
C ASN A 18 -65.87 -7.06 8.00
N ALA A 19 -65.96 -7.80 9.09
CA ALA A 19 -64.83 -8.52 9.68
C ALA A 19 -64.22 -9.55 8.72
N LYS A 20 -65.07 -10.27 7.96
CA LYS A 20 -64.56 -11.18 6.92
C LYS A 20 -63.79 -10.48 5.80
N ASN A 21 -64.28 -9.32 5.36
CA ASN A 21 -63.61 -8.53 4.34
C ASN A 21 -62.28 -7.99 4.84
N GLU A 22 -62.21 -7.56 6.09
CA GLU A 22 -60.97 -7.11 6.74
C GLU A 22 -59.94 -8.24 6.85
N VAL A 23 -60.33 -9.44 7.24
CA VAL A 23 -59.45 -10.63 7.26
C VAL A 23 -58.91 -10.96 5.88
N VAL A 24 -59.74 -10.91 4.83
CA VAL A 24 -59.30 -11.13 3.45
C VAL A 24 -58.32 -10.07 3.00
N ALA A 25 -58.51 -8.82 3.39
CA ALA A 25 -57.56 -7.72 3.07
C ALA A 25 -56.21 -7.93 3.76
N ILE A 26 -56.22 -8.32 5.06
CA ILE A 26 -55.00 -8.65 5.81
C ILE A 26 -54.25 -9.82 5.20
N GLN A 27 -54.96 -10.90 4.86
CA GLN A 27 -54.35 -12.07 4.22
C GLN A 27 -53.65 -11.70 2.89
N LYS A 28 -54.27 -10.85 2.09
CA LYS A 28 -53.69 -10.39 0.84
C LYS A 28 -52.45 -9.52 1.07
N GLU A 29 -52.44 -8.68 2.10
CA GLU A 29 -51.30 -7.88 2.48
C GLU A 29 -50.13 -8.76 2.96
N GLU A 30 -50.42 -9.76 3.80
CA GLU A 30 -49.41 -10.72 4.25
C GLU A 30 -48.79 -11.51 3.10
N GLU A 31 -49.58 -11.94 2.13
CA GLU A 31 -49.10 -12.64 0.93
C GLU A 31 -48.17 -11.74 0.10
N ASN A 32 -48.56 -10.48 -0.06
CA ASN A 32 -47.69 -9.50 -0.77
C ASN A 32 -46.35 -9.29 -0.04
N LYS A 33 -46.38 -9.09 1.28
CA LYS A 33 -45.16 -8.94 2.09
C LYS A 33 -44.27 -10.19 2.05
N ARG A 34 -44.88 -11.37 2.05
CA ARG A 34 -44.16 -12.63 1.92
C ARG A 34 -43.46 -12.74 0.57
N ASN A 35 -44.13 -12.35 -0.52
CA ASN A 35 -43.55 -12.37 -1.86
C ASN A 35 -42.40 -11.35 -2.02
N GLU A 36 -42.55 -10.17 -1.44
CA GLU A 36 -41.50 -9.15 -1.40
C GLU A 36 -40.27 -9.63 -0.60
N LEU A 37 -40.47 -10.26 0.56
CA LEU A 37 -39.41 -10.84 1.37
C LEU A 37 -38.65 -11.95 0.62
N LEU A 38 -39.35 -12.81 -0.10
CA LEU A 38 -38.73 -13.85 -0.93
C LEU A 38 -37.90 -13.26 -2.07
N ALA A 39 -38.37 -12.19 -2.69
CA ALA A 39 -37.62 -11.48 -3.73
C ALA A 39 -36.33 -10.86 -3.17
N LEU A 40 -36.43 -10.18 -2.03
CA LEU A 40 -35.28 -9.60 -1.34
C LEU A 40 -34.24 -10.63 -0.88
N GLN A 41 -34.71 -11.81 -0.41
CA GLN A 41 -33.83 -12.91 -0.04
C GLN A 41 -33.06 -13.46 -1.27
N ARG A 42 -33.71 -13.55 -2.44
CA ARG A 42 -33.04 -13.96 -3.68
C ARG A 42 -32.00 -12.95 -4.12
N GLU A 43 -32.32 -11.67 -4.08
CA GLU A 43 -31.40 -10.59 -4.42
C GLU A 43 -30.16 -10.60 -3.50
N LYS A 44 -30.39 -10.70 -2.19
CA LYS A 44 -29.32 -10.82 -1.19
C LYS A 44 -28.41 -12.00 -1.47
N LYS A 45 -28.99 -13.18 -1.78
CA LYS A 45 -28.21 -14.38 -2.12
C LYS A 45 -27.34 -14.18 -3.37
N ASN A 46 -27.88 -13.57 -4.41
CA ASN A 46 -27.14 -13.27 -5.63
C ASN A 46 -25.99 -12.29 -5.38
N THR A 47 -26.22 -11.27 -4.55
CA THR A 47 -25.19 -10.31 -4.14
C THR A 47 -24.06 -10.99 -3.38
N VAL A 48 -24.36 -11.89 -2.45
CA VAL A 48 -23.36 -12.65 -1.70
C VAL A 48 -22.50 -13.48 -2.64
N ILE A 49 -23.10 -14.22 -3.58
CA ILE A 49 -22.36 -15.02 -4.58
C ILE A 49 -21.43 -14.13 -5.42
N ALA A 50 -21.92 -12.99 -5.90
CA ALA A 50 -21.10 -12.05 -6.68
C ALA A 50 -19.93 -11.46 -5.87
N LEU A 51 -20.13 -11.21 -4.57
CA LEU A 51 -19.07 -10.74 -3.66
C LEU A 51 -18.02 -11.82 -3.41
N GLU A 52 -18.43 -13.08 -3.25
CA GLU A 52 -17.52 -14.23 -3.09
C GLU A 52 -16.65 -14.42 -4.33
N GLU A 53 -17.24 -14.40 -5.54
CA GLU A 53 -16.50 -14.49 -6.81
C GLU A 53 -15.50 -13.33 -6.99
N ASN A 54 -15.89 -12.11 -6.62
CA ASN A 54 -15.00 -10.96 -6.68
C ASN A 54 -13.86 -11.07 -5.65
N SER A 55 -14.14 -11.59 -4.47
CA SER A 55 -13.13 -11.84 -3.43
C SER A 55 -12.08 -12.84 -3.89
N GLU A 56 -12.50 -13.94 -4.54
CA GLU A 56 -11.58 -14.94 -5.10
C GLU A 56 -10.69 -14.34 -6.21
N LYS A 57 -11.27 -13.51 -7.10
CA LYS A 57 -10.51 -12.82 -8.15
C LYS A 57 -9.49 -11.84 -7.58
N ILE A 58 -9.85 -11.11 -6.52
CA ILE A 58 -8.94 -10.18 -5.84
C ILE A 58 -7.80 -10.96 -5.18
N ASN A 59 -8.09 -12.05 -4.48
CA ASN A 59 -7.08 -12.89 -3.85
C ASN A 59 -6.10 -13.49 -4.87
N GLY A 60 -6.60 -13.92 -6.04
CA GLY A 60 -5.75 -14.37 -7.14
C GLY A 60 -4.80 -13.28 -7.62
N LYS A 61 -5.29 -12.05 -7.83
CA LYS A 61 -4.43 -10.92 -8.22
C LYS A 61 -3.42 -10.52 -7.14
N ILE A 62 -3.78 -10.63 -5.87
CA ILE A 62 -2.84 -10.39 -4.76
C ILE A 62 -1.69 -11.39 -4.84
N ALA A 63 -1.98 -12.67 -5.01
CA ALA A 63 -0.95 -13.71 -5.13
C ALA A 63 -0.01 -13.48 -6.34
N GLU A 64 -0.55 -13.08 -7.50
CA GLU A 64 0.26 -12.71 -8.68
C GLU A 64 1.17 -11.50 -8.40
N ILE A 65 0.66 -10.49 -7.71
CA ILE A 65 1.43 -9.29 -7.34
C ILE A 65 2.54 -9.64 -6.33
N GLU A 66 2.26 -10.50 -5.37
CA GLU A 66 3.23 -10.94 -4.36
C GLU A 66 4.39 -11.72 -5.01
N GLU A 67 4.10 -12.63 -5.94
CA GLU A 67 5.15 -13.35 -6.69
C GLU A 67 5.97 -12.41 -7.55
N HIS A 68 5.32 -11.47 -8.27
CA HIS A 68 6.03 -10.47 -9.06
C HIS A 68 6.91 -9.55 -8.21
N ASN A 69 6.44 -9.13 -7.03
CA ASN A 69 7.23 -8.34 -6.09
C ASN A 69 8.48 -9.10 -5.62
N LYS A 70 8.36 -10.40 -5.39
CA LYS A 70 9.48 -11.25 -5.01
C LYS A 70 10.52 -11.38 -6.13
N GLU A 71 10.07 -11.51 -7.39
CA GLU A 71 10.97 -11.51 -8.56
C GLU A 71 11.72 -10.18 -8.66
N LEU A 72 11.03 -9.05 -8.47
CA LEU A 72 11.62 -7.72 -8.53
C LEU A 72 12.60 -7.43 -7.39
N GLU A 73 12.35 -7.95 -6.18
CA GLU A 73 13.32 -7.88 -5.08
C GLU A 73 14.60 -8.67 -5.42
N ALA A 74 14.46 -9.84 -6.05
CA ALA A 74 15.60 -10.63 -6.51
C ALA A 74 16.38 -9.94 -7.65
N GLU A 75 15.69 -9.23 -8.54
CA GLU A 75 16.32 -8.44 -9.60
C GLU A 75 17.08 -7.23 -9.02
N LEU A 76 16.48 -6.53 -8.04
CA LEU A 76 17.15 -5.45 -7.31
C LEU A 76 18.45 -5.93 -6.68
N ASP A 77 18.43 -7.07 -5.98
CA ASP A 77 19.61 -7.64 -5.35
C ASP A 77 20.69 -8.02 -6.40
N ARG A 78 20.28 -8.49 -7.58
CA ARG A 78 21.23 -8.74 -8.71
C ARG A 78 21.86 -7.46 -9.24
N ILE A 79 21.06 -6.39 -9.44
CA ILE A 79 21.56 -5.09 -9.90
C ILE A 79 22.57 -4.55 -8.88
N ILE A 80 22.25 -4.55 -7.60
CA ILE A 80 23.15 -4.08 -6.55
C ILE A 80 24.44 -4.88 -6.49
N ASN A 81 24.36 -6.21 -6.57
CA ASN A 81 25.54 -7.07 -6.57
C ASN A 81 26.40 -6.93 -7.83
N ASN A 82 25.81 -6.74 -9.01
CA ASN A 82 26.54 -6.50 -10.26
C ASN A 82 27.25 -5.14 -10.24
N VAL A 83 26.59 -4.11 -9.69
CA VAL A 83 27.16 -2.77 -9.55
C VAL A 83 28.31 -2.81 -8.54
N SER A 84 28.18 -3.51 -7.41
CA SER A 84 29.24 -3.70 -6.42
C SER A 84 30.45 -4.49 -6.97
N GLY A 85 30.22 -5.41 -7.93
CA GLY A 85 31.29 -6.22 -8.57
C GLY A 85 32.06 -5.48 -9.67
N SER A 86 31.57 -4.34 -10.18
CA SER A 86 32.15 -3.57 -11.27
C SER A 86 33.21 -2.56 -10.81
N ASN A 87 33.49 -2.41 -9.54
CA ASN A 87 34.40 -1.42 -8.99
C ASN A 87 35.88 -1.87 -8.97
N GLY A 88 36.46 -1.98 -10.16
CA GLY A 88 37.89 -1.85 -10.32
C GLY A 88 38.28 -0.41 -10.64
N SER A 89 38.92 0.27 -9.70
CA SER A 89 39.57 1.58 -9.87
C SER A 89 38.74 2.84 -9.57
N GLY A 90 38.28 2.97 -8.31
CA GLY A 90 37.88 4.26 -7.77
C GLY A 90 39.08 5.00 -7.17
N GLY A 91 39.44 6.14 -7.74
CA GLY A 91 40.46 7.03 -7.18
C GLY A 91 40.17 7.40 -5.74
N ASN A 92 41.25 7.67 -5.02
CA ASN A 92 41.30 8.03 -3.62
C ASN A 92 40.33 9.18 -3.27
N LEU A 93 39.04 8.81 -2.95
CA LEU A 93 38.10 9.77 -2.39
C LEU A 93 38.51 9.97 -0.94
N VAL A 94 38.78 11.22 -0.58
CA VAL A 94 39.12 11.63 0.78
C VAL A 94 38.09 11.00 1.74
N THR A 95 38.55 10.21 2.69
CA THR A 95 37.70 9.54 3.67
C THR A 95 37.14 10.57 4.63
N GLU A 96 35.95 11.11 4.32
CA GLU A 96 35.16 11.85 5.29
C GLU A 96 34.68 10.86 6.36
N SER A 97 34.81 11.24 7.64
CA SER A 97 34.41 10.41 8.74
C SER A 97 32.88 10.41 8.89
N GLY A 98 32.26 9.25 8.63
CA GLY A 98 30.84 9.04 8.88
C GLY A 98 29.91 9.39 7.71
N PHE A 99 28.62 9.12 7.92
CA PHE A 99 27.56 9.45 6.98
C PHE A 99 26.82 10.71 7.43
N LEU A 100 26.57 11.62 6.47
CA LEU A 100 25.70 12.77 6.72
C LEU A 100 24.25 12.32 6.66
N ARG A 101 23.43 12.86 7.55
CA ARG A 101 21.98 12.70 7.47
C ARG A 101 21.47 13.31 6.15
N PRO A 102 20.78 12.53 5.28
CA PRO A 102 20.47 12.97 3.91
C PRO A 102 19.35 14.02 3.84
N ILE A 103 18.56 14.17 4.91
CA ILE A 103 17.44 15.14 5.01
C ILE A 103 17.25 15.57 6.47
N SER A 104 16.74 16.78 6.70
CA SER A 104 16.52 17.31 8.06
C SER A 104 15.27 16.78 8.79
N GLY A 105 14.39 16.02 8.10
CA GLY A 105 13.14 15.49 8.65
C GLY A 105 13.35 14.50 9.83
N ARG A 106 12.40 14.39 10.75
CA ARG A 106 12.46 13.38 11.84
C ARG A 106 12.37 11.96 11.29
N ILE A 107 12.95 10.99 11.99
CA ILE A 107 12.76 9.56 11.65
C ILE A 107 11.32 9.16 11.97
N THR A 108 10.66 8.52 11.01
CA THR A 108 9.27 8.04 11.12
C THR A 108 9.18 6.52 11.21
N SER A 109 10.21 5.81 10.70
CA SER A 109 10.29 4.36 10.80
C SER A 109 11.76 3.91 10.87
N ASN A 110 12.06 2.97 11.74
CA ASN A 110 13.40 2.43 11.93
C ASN A 110 13.64 1.19 11.07
N TYR A 111 14.93 0.81 10.92
CA TYR A 111 15.36 -0.49 10.44
C TYR A 111 14.92 -1.57 11.44
N ALA A 112 13.87 -2.32 11.11
CA ALA A 112 13.30 -3.35 11.98
C ALA A 112 12.32 -4.23 11.21
N TYR A 113 12.05 -5.43 11.72
CA TYR A 113 10.92 -6.22 11.27
C TYR A 113 9.60 -5.53 11.65
N ARG A 114 8.74 -5.30 10.69
CA ARG A 114 7.42 -4.67 10.87
C ARG A 114 6.42 -5.13 9.84
N VAL A 115 5.13 -4.90 10.09
CA VAL A 115 4.10 -5.04 9.07
C VAL A 115 4.29 -3.90 8.05
N ASN A 116 4.46 -4.26 6.78
CA ASN A 116 4.58 -3.28 5.70
C ASN A 116 3.23 -2.56 5.53
N PRO A 117 3.19 -1.22 5.59
CA PRO A 117 1.92 -0.47 5.54
C PRO A 117 1.24 -0.50 4.16
N VAL A 118 1.95 -0.90 3.10
CA VAL A 118 1.41 -1.00 1.73
C VAL A 118 0.93 -2.42 1.43
N THR A 119 1.75 -3.44 1.77
CA THR A 119 1.46 -4.84 1.42
C THR A 119 0.81 -5.64 2.55
N GLY A 120 0.87 -5.17 3.79
CA GLY A 120 0.40 -5.91 4.97
C GLY A 120 1.32 -7.06 5.42
N GLU A 121 2.42 -7.31 4.72
CA GLU A 121 3.39 -8.36 5.03
C GLU A 121 4.27 -8.02 6.24
N TYR A 122 4.57 -9.01 7.09
CA TYR A 122 5.56 -8.87 8.15
C TYR A 122 6.95 -9.14 7.59
N LYS A 123 7.72 -8.08 7.35
CA LYS A 123 9.06 -8.16 6.76
C LYS A 123 10.03 -7.12 7.32
N LEU A 124 11.32 -7.36 7.07
CA LEU A 124 12.36 -6.42 7.44
C LEU A 124 12.20 -5.11 6.64
N HIS A 125 12.10 -3.99 7.34
CA HIS A 125 12.30 -2.66 6.78
C HIS A 125 13.79 -2.44 6.60
N LYS A 126 14.28 -2.48 5.35
CA LYS A 126 15.70 -2.54 4.98
C LYS A 126 16.47 -1.22 5.20
N GLY A 127 15.80 -0.17 5.70
CA GLY A 127 16.39 1.14 5.95
C GLY A 127 15.67 1.91 7.04
N ILE A 128 15.80 3.22 7.01
CA ILE A 128 15.05 4.13 7.87
C ILE A 128 14.25 5.12 7.02
N ASP A 129 13.07 5.51 7.50
CA ASP A 129 12.24 6.50 6.84
C ASP A 129 12.37 7.85 7.56
N TYR A 130 12.61 8.90 6.80
CA TYR A 130 12.60 10.28 7.26
C TYR A 130 11.37 11.02 6.75
N ALA A 131 10.67 11.74 7.62
CA ALA A 131 9.63 12.68 7.22
C ALA A 131 10.19 13.75 6.28
N GLY A 132 9.47 14.06 5.21
CA GLY A 132 9.81 15.11 4.26
C GLY A 132 8.57 15.60 3.53
N ASN A 133 8.65 16.78 2.91
CA ASN A 133 7.63 17.31 2.02
C ASN A 133 8.05 17.06 0.58
N TYR A 134 7.07 17.01 -0.34
CA TYR A 134 7.39 16.95 -1.77
C TYR A 134 8.35 18.09 -2.15
N GLY A 135 9.44 17.73 -2.84
CA GLY A 135 10.42 18.69 -3.31
C GLY A 135 11.52 19.05 -2.30
N ASP A 136 11.46 18.62 -1.05
CA ASP A 136 12.56 18.81 -0.09
C ASP A 136 13.85 18.19 -0.65
N PRO A 137 15.02 18.85 -0.52
CA PRO A 137 16.27 18.34 -1.08
C PRO A 137 16.76 17.10 -0.33
N ILE A 138 17.10 16.07 -1.09
CA ILE A 138 17.81 14.87 -0.63
C ILE A 138 19.31 15.05 -0.95
N LYS A 139 20.14 14.92 0.08
CA LYS A 139 21.59 15.11 -0.02
C LYS A 139 22.33 13.78 -0.02
N ALA A 140 23.44 13.71 -0.74
CA ALA A 140 24.36 12.59 -0.67
C ALA A 140 24.86 12.43 0.77
N SER A 141 24.61 11.26 1.36
CA SER A 141 25.01 10.97 2.75
C SER A 141 26.52 10.82 2.92
N LYS A 142 27.23 10.50 1.82
CA LYS A 142 28.68 10.39 1.73
C LYS A 142 29.12 10.64 0.30
N SER A 143 30.36 11.15 0.10
CA SER A 143 30.95 11.30 -1.23
C SER A 143 31.05 9.96 -1.95
N GLY A 144 30.78 9.95 -3.26
CA GLY A 144 30.76 8.70 -4.04
C GLY A 144 30.54 8.91 -5.53
N VAL A 145 30.22 7.81 -6.20
CA VAL A 145 29.84 7.77 -7.60
C VAL A 145 28.41 7.28 -7.72
N VAL A 146 27.62 7.89 -8.59
CA VAL A 146 26.26 7.43 -8.90
C VAL A 146 26.35 6.11 -9.68
N GLU A 147 25.97 5.02 -9.04
CA GLU A 147 25.95 3.69 -9.63
C GLU A 147 24.62 3.39 -10.32
N TYR A 148 23.54 4.01 -9.82
CA TYR A 148 22.22 3.91 -10.42
C TYR A 148 21.43 5.22 -10.25
N SER A 149 20.69 5.59 -11.29
CA SER A 149 19.75 6.73 -11.29
C SER A 149 18.60 6.37 -12.22
N GLY A 150 17.42 6.02 -11.66
CA GLY A 150 16.29 5.56 -12.47
C GLY A 150 15.16 4.95 -11.64
N TRP A 151 14.24 4.25 -12.34
CA TRP A 151 13.08 3.61 -11.73
C TRP A 151 13.37 2.17 -11.33
N ILE A 152 13.14 1.82 -10.06
CA ILE A 152 13.16 0.46 -9.56
C ILE A 152 11.75 0.13 -9.06
N SER A 153 11.20 -1.01 -9.46
CA SER A 153 9.87 -1.43 -8.99
C SER A 153 9.84 -1.56 -7.47
N GLY A 154 8.73 -1.14 -6.87
CA GLY A 154 8.62 -1.01 -5.43
C GLY A 154 9.31 0.22 -4.84
N TYR A 155 10.54 0.51 -5.23
CA TYR A 155 11.32 1.68 -4.75
C TYR A 155 11.01 2.98 -5.49
N GLY A 156 10.41 2.92 -6.70
CA GLY A 156 10.17 4.11 -7.51
C GLY A 156 11.46 4.74 -8.06
N ASN A 157 11.47 6.06 -8.21
CA ASN A 157 12.67 6.80 -8.59
C ASN A 157 13.74 6.67 -7.51
N THR A 158 14.91 6.14 -7.87
CA THR A 158 15.95 5.74 -6.93
C THR A 158 17.32 6.19 -7.39
N ILE A 159 18.10 6.74 -6.46
CA ILE A 159 19.54 6.92 -6.60
C ILE A 159 20.25 5.84 -5.78
N ILE A 160 21.32 5.25 -6.34
CA ILE A 160 22.28 4.43 -5.60
C ILE A 160 23.64 5.08 -5.75
N LEU A 161 24.29 5.36 -4.62
CA LEU A 161 25.66 5.86 -4.58
C LEU A 161 26.60 4.75 -4.09
N GLY A 162 27.67 4.52 -4.84
CA GLY A 162 28.79 3.68 -4.43
C GLY A 162 29.87 4.52 -3.75
N HIS A 163 30.32 4.06 -2.57
CA HIS A 163 31.33 4.76 -1.76
C HIS A 163 32.67 4.01 -1.71
N GLY A 164 32.80 2.95 -2.52
CA GLY A 164 33.93 2.04 -2.48
C GLY A 164 33.85 0.99 -1.38
N ASN A 165 34.72 -0.03 -1.44
CA ASN A 165 34.81 -1.11 -0.45
C ASN A 165 33.49 -1.84 -0.16
N GLY A 166 32.61 -1.96 -1.18
CA GLY A 166 31.30 -2.61 -1.06
C GLY A 166 30.24 -1.81 -0.28
N VAL A 167 30.50 -0.53 -0.01
CA VAL A 167 29.57 0.34 0.71
C VAL A 167 28.72 1.13 -0.28
N GLN A 168 27.40 1.09 -0.10
CA GLN A 168 26.42 1.80 -0.93
C GLN A 168 25.38 2.50 -0.05
N THR A 169 24.79 3.58 -0.58
CA THR A 169 23.60 4.23 -0.03
C THR A 169 22.52 4.31 -1.09
N LEU A 170 21.26 4.08 -0.68
CA LEU A 170 20.09 4.10 -1.54
C LEU A 170 19.11 5.18 -1.09
N TYR A 171 18.50 5.85 -2.08
CA TYR A 171 17.57 6.97 -1.91
C TYR A 171 16.31 6.75 -2.76
N PRO A 172 15.42 5.81 -2.38
CA PRO A 172 14.15 5.53 -3.06
C PRO A 172 13.10 6.63 -2.91
N HIS A 173 11.97 6.42 -3.60
CA HIS A 173 10.73 7.20 -3.56
C HIS A 173 10.88 8.67 -3.98
N ALA A 174 11.99 9.02 -4.64
CA ALA A 174 12.29 10.40 -5.07
C ALA A 174 11.23 10.93 -6.05
N GLN A 175 11.01 12.25 -6.01
CA GLN A 175 10.22 12.96 -7.01
C GLN A 175 11.02 13.22 -8.26
N THR A 176 12.23 13.77 -8.10
CA THR A 176 13.17 14.05 -9.19
C THR A 176 14.53 13.43 -8.90
N LEU A 177 15.24 13.04 -9.95
CA LEU A 177 16.62 12.57 -9.90
C LEU A 177 17.49 13.66 -10.52
N ASN A 178 18.41 14.24 -9.76
CA ASN A 178 19.20 15.41 -10.18
C ASN A 178 20.61 15.05 -10.65
N VAL A 179 20.96 13.75 -10.59
CA VAL A 179 22.30 13.24 -10.96
C VAL A 179 22.17 12.04 -11.86
N SER A 180 23.20 11.78 -12.67
CA SER A 180 23.23 10.71 -13.66
C SER A 180 24.27 9.64 -13.30
N VAL A 181 24.08 8.40 -13.83
CA VAL A 181 25.02 7.29 -13.61
C VAL A 181 26.44 7.68 -14.06
N GLY A 182 27.42 7.36 -13.23
CA GLY A 182 28.83 7.70 -13.42
C GLY A 182 29.24 9.08 -12.88
N GLU A 183 28.30 9.91 -12.47
CA GLU A 183 28.58 11.23 -11.89
C GLU A 183 29.20 11.07 -10.48
N LYS A 184 30.20 11.91 -10.18
CA LYS A 184 30.83 12.00 -8.87
C LYS A 184 30.11 13.05 -8.05
N VAL A 185 29.73 12.69 -6.83
CA VAL A 185 29.07 13.59 -5.89
C VAL A 185 29.87 13.70 -4.60
N SER A 186 29.87 14.88 -4.02
CA SER A 186 30.45 15.13 -2.70
C SER A 186 29.37 14.94 -1.62
N GLN A 187 29.80 14.58 -0.41
CA GLN A 187 28.90 14.57 0.75
C GLN A 187 28.18 15.91 0.87
N GLY A 188 26.85 15.89 1.00
CA GLY A 188 26.02 17.09 1.12
C GLY A 188 25.47 17.64 -0.19
N ASP A 189 25.94 17.17 -1.35
CA ASP A 189 25.39 17.57 -2.66
C ASP A 189 23.92 17.14 -2.77
N VAL A 190 23.08 17.97 -3.40
CA VAL A 190 21.67 17.67 -3.63
C VAL A 190 21.56 16.73 -4.85
N ILE A 191 21.20 15.48 -4.60
CA ILE A 191 21.14 14.41 -5.62
C ILE A 191 19.72 14.12 -6.12
N ALA A 192 18.70 14.44 -5.32
CA ALA A 192 17.29 14.16 -5.60
C ALA A 192 16.38 15.08 -4.80
N THR A 193 15.07 14.96 -5.01
CA THR A 193 14.06 15.61 -4.16
C THR A 193 13.07 14.58 -3.60
N VAL A 194 12.57 14.84 -2.39
CA VAL A 194 11.58 13.98 -1.72
C VAL A 194 10.31 13.85 -2.55
N GLY A 195 9.85 12.63 -2.69
CA GLY A 195 8.62 12.27 -3.38
C GLY A 195 7.83 11.18 -2.65
N SER A 196 7.01 10.48 -3.41
CA SER A 196 6.23 9.32 -2.97
C SER A 196 6.03 8.35 -4.14
N THR A 197 7.08 8.14 -4.95
CA THR A 197 7.04 7.23 -6.11
C THR A 197 7.24 5.78 -5.68
N GLY A 198 6.73 4.83 -6.48
CA GLY A 198 6.76 3.41 -6.13
C GLY A 198 5.80 3.04 -4.99
N ASN A 199 6.15 2.05 -4.16
CA ASN A 199 5.34 1.58 -3.04
C ASN A 199 5.51 2.49 -1.81
N SER A 200 4.81 3.61 -1.79
CA SER A 200 4.89 4.63 -0.74
C SER A 200 3.49 5.09 -0.33
N THR A 201 3.29 5.36 0.95
CA THR A 201 2.02 5.85 1.51
C THR A 201 1.94 7.37 1.59
N GLY A 202 3.01 8.10 1.26
CA GLY A 202 3.07 9.56 1.31
C GLY A 202 4.51 10.07 1.21
N PRO A 203 4.73 11.40 1.16
CA PRO A 203 6.06 11.97 0.96
C PRO A 203 6.98 11.66 2.14
N HIS A 204 8.11 11.01 1.85
CA HIS A 204 9.16 10.66 2.79
C HIS A 204 10.43 10.32 2.03
N LEU A 205 11.57 10.27 2.71
CA LEU A 205 12.78 9.62 2.23
C LEU A 205 12.93 8.27 2.95
N HIS A 206 12.92 7.19 2.19
CA HIS A 206 13.48 5.92 2.61
C HIS A 206 14.98 5.95 2.37
N PHE A 207 15.79 5.56 3.35
CA PHE A 207 17.26 5.62 3.27
C PHE A 207 17.86 4.30 3.71
N GLU A 208 18.68 3.70 2.85
CA GLU A 208 19.40 2.46 3.18
C GLU A 208 20.93 2.68 3.14
N ILE A 209 21.63 1.99 4.01
CA ILE A 209 23.06 1.70 3.88
C ILE A 209 23.19 0.22 3.60
N ARG A 210 24.00 -0.15 2.59
CA ARG A 210 24.32 -1.53 2.27
C ARG A 210 25.83 -1.75 2.32
N ILE A 211 26.21 -2.88 2.90
CA ILE A 211 27.59 -3.35 2.94
C ILE A 211 27.66 -4.71 2.25
N ASN A 212 28.42 -4.79 1.15
CA ASN A 212 28.51 -5.97 0.30
C ASN A 212 27.10 -6.46 -0.16
N GLY A 213 26.22 -5.52 -0.54
CA GLY A 213 24.86 -5.77 -1.00
C GLY A 213 23.84 -6.03 0.13
N GLN A 214 24.27 -6.23 1.38
CA GLN A 214 23.37 -6.50 2.50
C GLN A 214 22.95 -5.21 3.22
N PRO A 215 21.64 -4.99 3.44
CA PRO A 215 21.17 -3.82 4.17
C PRO A 215 21.58 -3.93 5.65
N VAL A 216 22.03 -2.81 6.21
CA VAL A 216 22.41 -2.67 7.61
C VAL A 216 21.64 -1.53 8.25
N ASP A 217 21.54 -1.50 9.58
CA ASP A 217 20.87 -0.42 10.30
C ASP A 217 21.63 0.90 10.12
N PRO A 218 21.07 1.90 9.40
CA PRO A 218 21.77 3.16 9.13
C PRO A 218 22.10 3.97 10.38
N LEU A 219 21.44 3.72 11.53
CA LEU A 219 21.70 4.44 12.79
C LEU A 219 22.99 3.99 13.49
N GLN A 220 23.66 2.95 12.97
CA GLN A 220 24.94 2.47 13.52
C GLN A 220 26.15 3.09 12.81
N TYR A 221 25.93 3.91 11.79
CA TYR A 221 26.94 4.54 10.94
C TYR A 221 26.81 6.07 10.91
#